data_981ba6acdf6b222b321c1466cd8f27e4
#
_entry.id   981ba6acdf6b222b321c1466cd8f27e4
#
_cell.length_a   1.000
_cell.length_b   1.000
_cell.length_c   1.000
_cell.angle_alpha   90.00
_cell.angle_beta   90.00
_cell.angle_gamma   90.00
#
_symmetry.space_group_name_H-M   'P 1'
#
loop_
_entity.id
_entity.type
_entity.pdbx_description
1 polymer ?
#
loop_
_entity_poly.entity_id
_entity_poly.type
_entity_poly.pdbx_seq_one_letter_code
_entity_poly.pdbx_strand_id
1 'polypeptide(L)'
;MNKTLLTIATFGLLTLFTSAYYLAPADSRIGYRAPSLALGNSNNDLSPLQQHRGSNVLLTFWSSADAQSRLDNMRYDRLSRNDHAAYTHVSVNMDRSESVFDNVIVLDNLDRSSQFFSSVEAQADIIKSWRLEEGYHSFLLDAQGVIIAVDPDERTLAQLH
;
A
#
# COMPACT_ATOMS: atom_id res chain seq x y z
N MET A 1 23.49 -44.99 -26.20
CA MET A 1 22.76 -43.95 -25.42
C MET A 1 22.54 -42.77 -26.36
N ASN A 2 21.29 -42.57 -26.78
CA ASN A 2 20.97 -41.72 -27.92
C ASN A 2 21.11 -40.23 -27.59
N LYS A 3 21.88 -39.51 -28.41
CA LYS A 3 22.10 -38.04 -28.27
C LYS A 3 20.79 -37.22 -28.26
N THR A 4 19.72 -37.75 -28.83
CA THR A 4 18.37 -37.15 -28.85
C THR A 4 17.70 -37.17 -27.48
N LEU A 5 17.95 -38.15 -26.60
CA LEU A 5 17.38 -38.18 -25.25
C LEU A 5 18.03 -37.15 -24.33
N LEU A 6 19.34 -36.85 -24.54
CA LEU A 6 20.04 -35.86 -23.74
C LEU A 6 19.58 -34.42 -24.09
N THR A 7 19.22 -34.17 -25.34
CA THR A 7 18.74 -32.85 -25.79
C THR A 7 17.34 -32.51 -25.26
N ILE A 8 16.46 -33.52 -25.12
CA ILE A 8 15.10 -33.34 -24.56
C ILE A 8 15.17 -33.09 -23.06
N ALA A 9 16.09 -33.74 -22.34
CA ALA A 9 16.27 -33.54 -20.90
C ALA A 9 16.82 -32.15 -20.56
N THR A 10 17.70 -31.58 -21.39
CA THR A 10 18.25 -30.23 -21.20
C THR A 10 17.25 -29.13 -21.54
N PHE A 11 16.37 -29.34 -22.54
CA PHE A 11 15.30 -28.39 -22.86
C PHE A 11 14.17 -28.38 -21.82
N GLY A 12 13.83 -29.55 -21.26
CA GLY A 12 12.83 -29.67 -20.19
C GLY A 12 13.27 -29.03 -18.86
N LEU A 13 14.57 -29.03 -18.57
CA LEU A 13 15.10 -28.42 -17.34
C LEU A 13 15.19 -26.88 -17.44
N LEU A 14 15.36 -26.32 -18.64
CA LEU A 14 15.45 -24.88 -18.84
C LEU A 14 14.08 -24.17 -18.72
N THR A 15 12.99 -24.88 -19.00
CA THR A 15 11.62 -24.32 -18.90
C THR A 15 11.11 -24.27 -17.46
N LEU A 16 11.71 -24.99 -16.52
CA LEU A 16 11.30 -24.97 -15.10
C LEU A 16 11.85 -23.76 -14.32
N PHE A 17 12.85 -23.05 -14.85
CA PHE A 17 13.44 -21.87 -14.18
C PHE A 17 12.84 -20.52 -14.58
N THR A 18 11.96 -20.46 -15.57
CA THR A 18 11.39 -19.19 -16.04
C THR A 18 10.09 -18.78 -15.33
N SER A 19 9.54 -19.59 -14.43
CA SER A 19 8.26 -19.30 -13.75
C SER A 19 8.39 -18.63 -12.38
N ALA A 20 9.58 -18.20 -11.97
CA ALA A 20 9.83 -17.73 -10.59
C ALA A 20 9.82 -16.22 -10.40
N TYR A 21 9.47 -15.43 -11.41
CA TYR A 21 9.43 -13.97 -11.30
C TYR A 21 8.03 -13.37 -11.52
N TYR A 22 6.98 -14.08 -11.14
CA TYR A 22 5.69 -13.41 -10.96
C TYR A 22 5.77 -12.63 -9.65
N LEU A 23 5.80 -11.30 -9.75
CA LEU A 23 5.56 -10.44 -8.60
C LEU A 23 4.18 -10.83 -8.03
N ALA A 24 4.17 -11.27 -6.80
CA ALA A 24 2.91 -11.66 -6.19
C ALA A 24 2.05 -10.40 -5.98
N PRO A 25 0.79 -10.39 -6.43
CA PRO A 25 -0.07 -9.21 -6.34
C PRO A 25 -0.29 -8.76 -4.89
N ALA A 26 -0.72 -7.51 -4.70
CA ALA A 26 -0.98 -6.93 -3.39
C ALA A 26 -1.97 -7.79 -2.56
N ASP A 27 -2.99 -8.36 -3.20
CA ASP A 27 -3.97 -9.27 -2.57
C ASP A 27 -3.35 -10.49 -1.88
N SER A 28 -2.18 -10.95 -2.32
CA SER A 28 -1.47 -12.04 -1.66
C SER A 28 -0.97 -11.69 -0.25
N ARG A 29 -1.14 -10.45 0.20
CA ARG A 29 -0.81 -9.98 1.55
C ARG A 29 -1.93 -10.16 2.55
N ILE A 30 -3.15 -10.48 2.12
CA ILE A 30 -4.28 -10.70 3.05
C ILE A 30 -3.94 -11.85 4.00
N GLY A 31 -4.16 -11.63 5.30
CA GLY A 31 -3.82 -12.55 6.38
C GLY A 31 -2.39 -12.43 6.91
N TYR A 32 -1.54 -11.62 6.30
CA TYR A 32 -0.19 -11.38 6.79
C TYR A 32 -0.09 -10.08 7.58
N ARG A 33 0.86 -10.02 8.50
CA ARG A 33 1.18 -8.78 9.20
C ARG A 33 1.69 -7.73 8.22
N ALA A 34 1.18 -6.50 8.36
CA ALA A 34 1.61 -5.36 7.57
C ALA A 34 3.13 -5.12 7.70
N PRO A 35 3.82 -4.80 6.60
CA PRO A 35 5.22 -4.37 6.65
C PRO A 35 5.40 -3.11 7.50
N SER A 36 6.62 -2.86 7.95
CA SER A 36 6.95 -1.57 8.55
C SER A 36 6.80 -0.45 7.53
N LEU A 37 6.35 0.70 7.99
CA LEU A 37 6.21 1.91 7.18
C LEU A 37 7.18 2.97 7.70
N ALA A 38 8.27 3.21 6.98
CA ALA A 38 9.23 4.27 7.23
C ALA A 38 9.11 5.33 6.13
N LEU A 39 8.81 6.58 6.50
CA LEU A 39 8.56 7.65 5.53
C LEU A 39 9.83 8.45 5.16
N GLY A 40 10.96 8.13 5.79
CA GLY A 40 12.26 8.78 5.53
C GLY A 40 12.41 10.18 6.12
N ASN A 41 11.43 10.65 6.88
CA ASN A 41 11.52 11.93 7.57
C ASN A 41 12.40 11.77 8.81
N SER A 42 13.40 12.63 8.95
CA SER A 42 14.53 12.53 9.92
C SER A 42 14.16 12.71 11.38
N ASN A 43 12.90 12.94 11.71
CA ASN A 43 12.45 13.06 13.07
C ASN A 43 12.13 11.66 13.60
N ASN A 44 12.64 11.36 14.78
CA ASN A 44 12.43 10.12 15.55
C ASN A 44 10.95 9.82 15.87
N ASP A 45 10.04 10.31 15.04
CA ASP A 45 8.61 10.14 15.22
C ASP A 45 8.22 8.70 14.89
N LEU A 46 7.36 8.14 15.71
CA LEU A 46 6.77 6.83 15.48
C LEU A 46 6.13 6.80 14.09
N SER A 47 6.34 5.70 13.37
CA SER A 47 5.62 5.46 12.11
C SER A 47 4.12 5.68 12.31
N PRO A 48 3.41 6.29 11.34
CA PRO A 48 1.96 6.49 11.44
C PRO A 48 1.20 5.22 11.85
N LEU A 49 1.60 4.05 11.36
CA LEU A 49 1.00 2.78 11.77
C LEU A 49 1.26 2.41 13.23
N GLN A 50 2.38 2.83 13.80
CA GLN A 50 2.68 2.56 15.21
C GLN A 50 1.85 3.42 16.15
N GLN A 51 1.49 4.64 15.74
CA GLN A 51 0.66 5.56 16.52
C GLN A 51 -0.79 5.03 16.66
N HIS A 52 -1.26 4.20 15.72
CA HIS A 52 -2.64 3.68 15.69
C HIS A 52 -2.73 2.19 16.05
N ARG A 53 -1.73 1.65 16.78
CA ARG A 53 -1.80 0.27 17.27
C ARG A 53 -3.02 0.06 18.18
N GLY A 54 -3.70 -1.05 18.00
CA GLY A 54 -4.91 -1.38 18.77
C GLY A 54 -6.21 -0.88 18.13
N SER A 55 -6.12 -0.22 16.97
CA SER A 55 -7.27 0.22 16.19
C SER A 55 -7.17 -0.31 14.75
N ASN A 56 -8.30 -0.42 14.07
CA ASN A 56 -8.29 -0.68 12.64
C ASN A 56 -7.71 0.53 11.90
N VAL A 57 -6.90 0.28 10.87
CA VAL A 57 -6.28 1.34 10.05
C VAL A 57 -6.56 1.07 8.57
N LEU A 58 -7.06 2.07 7.88
CA LEU A 58 -7.10 2.09 6.43
C LEU A 58 -5.87 2.87 5.94
N LEU A 59 -4.87 2.15 5.44
CA LEU A 59 -3.65 2.72 4.88
C LEU A 59 -3.80 2.86 3.36
N THR A 60 -3.68 4.07 2.84
CA THR A 60 -3.78 4.37 1.41
C THR A 60 -2.45 4.89 0.88
N PHE A 61 -1.95 4.29 -0.22
CA PHE A 61 -0.85 4.86 -0.99
C PHE A 61 -1.39 5.56 -2.23
N TRP A 62 -0.88 6.75 -2.53
CA TRP A 62 -1.38 7.53 -3.65
C TRP A 62 -0.35 8.52 -4.21
N SER A 63 -0.59 8.99 -5.44
CA SER A 63 0.17 10.06 -6.04
C SER A 63 -0.77 11.05 -6.73
N SER A 64 -0.42 12.33 -6.72
CA SER A 64 -1.18 13.37 -7.42
C SER A 64 -1.23 13.16 -8.94
N ALA A 65 -0.24 12.47 -9.49
CA ALA A 65 -0.14 12.14 -10.91
C ALA A 65 -0.93 10.88 -11.31
N ASP A 66 -1.37 10.07 -10.34
CA ASP A 66 -2.19 8.88 -10.57
C ASP A 66 -3.65 9.17 -10.21
N ALA A 67 -4.50 9.26 -11.22
CA ALA A 67 -5.88 9.70 -11.07
C ALA A 67 -6.71 8.75 -10.19
N GLN A 68 -6.48 7.42 -10.31
CA GLN A 68 -7.27 6.45 -9.56
C GLN A 68 -6.93 6.49 -8.07
N SER A 69 -5.66 6.41 -7.71
CA SER A 69 -5.24 6.43 -6.31
C SER A 69 -5.57 7.76 -5.61
N ARG A 70 -5.50 8.89 -6.35
CA ARG A 70 -5.93 10.20 -5.85
C ARG A 70 -7.43 10.24 -5.55
N LEU A 71 -8.28 9.70 -6.44
CA LEU A 71 -9.72 9.59 -6.21
C LEU A 71 -10.06 8.68 -5.03
N ASP A 72 -9.35 7.55 -4.91
CA ASP A 72 -9.53 6.63 -3.78
C ASP A 72 -9.12 7.28 -2.47
N ASN A 73 -8.01 8.03 -2.43
CA ASN A 73 -7.62 8.81 -1.27
C ASN A 73 -8.68 9.84 -0.86
N MET A 74 -9.23 10.60 -1.81
CA MET A 74 -10.30 11.58 -1.55
C MET A 74 -11.56 10.88 -1.00
N ARG A 75 -11.92 9.72 -1.54
CA ARG A 75 -13.07 8.93 -1.09
C ARG A 75 -12.89 8.45 0.34
N TYR A 76 -11.74 7.84 0.66
CA TYR A 76 -11.45 7.31 1.99
C TYR A 76 -11.29 8.41 3.03
N ASP A 77 -10.67 9.54 2.67
CA ASP A 77 -10.58 10.71 3.52
C ASP A 77 -11.98 11.22 3.92
N ARG A 78 -12.90 11.32 2.96
CA ARG A 78 -14.29 11.72 3.24
C ARG A 78 -15.03 10.71 4.12
N LEU A 79 -14.86 9.40 3.86
CA LEU A 79 -15.52 8.36 4.64
C LEU A 79 -15.00 8.29 6.08
N SER A 80 -13.71 8.52 6.29
CA SER A 80 -13.08 8.47 7.62
C SER A 80 -13.48 9.64 8.54
N ARG A 81 -14.01 10.74 7.96
CA ARG A 81 -14.52 11.88 8.74
C ARG A 81 -15.91 11.63 9.35
N ASN A 82 -16.50 10.47 9.08
CA ASN A 82 -17.77 10.09 9.70
C ASN A 82 -17.52 9.67 11.16
N ASP A 83 -18.29 10.21 12.09
CA ASP A 83 -18.21 9.89 13.54
C ASP A 83 -18.41 8.39 13.86
N HIS A 84 -18.93 7.62 12.91
CA HIS A 84 -19.14 6.17 13.01
C HIS A 84 -18.06 5.34 12.30
N ALA A 85 -17.00 5.95 11.77
CA ALA A 85 -15.91 5.20 11.14
C ALA A 85 -15.17 4.35 12.20
N ALA A 86 -15.21 3.03 12.04
CA ALA A 86 -14.55 2.08 12.93
C ALA A 86 -13.07 1.85 12.56
N TYR A 87 -12.44 2.82 11.88
CA TYR A 87 -11.03 2.79 11.46
C TYR A 87 -10.45 4.19 11.42
N THR A 88 -9.13 4.27 11.53
CA THR A 88 -8.37 5.50 11.29
C THR A 88 -7.80 5.48 9.86
N HIS A 89 -7.97 6.58 9.13
CA HIS A 89 -7.34 6.73 7.81
C HIS A 89 -5.90 7.24 7.97
N VAL A 90 -4.96 6.53 7.34
CA VAL A 90 -3.56 6.92 7.19
C VAL A 90 -3.26 6.92 5.69
N SER A 91 -2.86 8.04 5.17
CA SER A 91 -2.65 8.22 3.73
C SER A 91 -1.21 8.65 3.45
N VAL A 92 -0.53 7.93 2.57
CA VAL A 92 0.88 8.13 2.24
C VAL A 92 1.00 8.56 0.78
N ASN A 93 1.45 9.79 0.60
CA ASN A 93 1.72 10.34 -0.72
C ASN A 93 3.09 9.91 -1.23
N MET A 94 3.13 9.52 -2.50
CA MET A 94 4.28 9.01 -3.22
C MET A 94 4.78 9.98 -4.30
N ASP A 95 4.42 11.26 -4.22
CA ASP A 95 4.95 12.28 -5.11
C ASP A 95 6.43 12.57 -4.83
N ARG A 96 7.13 13.09 -5.83
CA ARG A 96 8.55 13.48 -5.67
C ARG A 96 8.74 14.83 -4.98
N SER A 97 7.68 15.63 -4.89
CA SER A 97 7.72 17.01 -4.39
C SER A 97 6.73 17.21 -3.27
N GLU A 98 7.24 17.53 -2.08
CA GLU A 98 6.42 17.85 -0.91
C GLU A 98 5.57 19.10 -1.15
N SER A 99 6.05 20.08 -1.93
CA SER A 99 5.25 21.28 -2.26
C SER A 99 4.05 20.93 -3.17
N VAL A 100 4.16 19.93 -4.06
CA VAL A 100 3.03 19.43 -4.84
C VAL A 100 2.02 18.75 -3.92
N PHE A 101 2.49 17.88 -3.04
CA PHE A 101 1.67 17.23 -2.02
C PHE A 101 0.89 18.25 -1.18
N ASP A 102 1.54 19.27 -0.61
CA ASP A 102 0.87 20.31 0.20
C ASP A 102 -0.20 21.07 -0.57
N ASN A 103 0.08 21.41 -1.83
CA ASN A 103 -0.89 22.09 -2.70
C ASN A 103 -2.10 21.21 -2.99
N VAL A 104 -1.89 19.91 -3.25
CA VAL A 104 -2.99 18.98 -3.56
C VAL A 104 -3.87 18.73 -2.34
N ILE A 105 -3.32 18.66 -1.13
CA ILE A 105 -4.10 18.56 0.12
C ILE A 105 -5.10 19.71 0.21
N VAL A 106 -4.66 20.94 -0.06
CA VAL A 106 -5.53 22.13 -0.04
C VAL A 106 -6.55 22.07 -1.16
N LEU A 107 -6.11 21.73 -2.37
CA LEU A 107 -6.96 21.67 -3.57
C LEU A 107 -8.10 20.66 -3.41
N ASP A 108 -7.80 19.49 -2.89
CA ASP A 108 -8.74 18.37 -2.72
C ASP A 108 -9.48 18.41 -1.37
N ASN A 109 -9.20 19.44 -0.54
CA ASN A 109 -9.79 19.60 0.80
C ASN A 109 -9.63 18.35 1.67
N LEU A 110 -8.41 17.75 1.69
CA LEU A 110 -8.08 16.58 2.48
C LEU A 110 -7.80 16.95 3.95
N ASP A 111 -8.05 16.01 4.86
CA ASP A 111 -7.66 16.17 6.27
C ASP A 111 -6.13 16.05 6.41
N ARG A 112 -5.46 17.17 6.67
CA ARG A 112 -4.00 17.21 6.81
C ARG A 112 -3.46 16.27 7.88
N SER A 113 -4.24 15.96 8.91
CA SER A 113 -3.81 15.10 10.02
C SER A 113 -3.66 13.63 9.60
N SER A 114 -4.37 13.18 8.56
CA SER A 114 -4.29 11.83 8.02
C SER A 114 -3.31 11.68 6.85
N GLN A 115 -2.74 12.78 6.34
CA GLN A 115 -1.93 12.80 5.13
C GLN A 115 -0.43 12.93 5.44
N PHE A 116 0.35 11.98 4.96
CA PHE A 116 1.78 11.89 5.18
C PHE A 116 2.54 11.89 3.86
N PHE A 117 3.64 12.63 3.80
CA PHE A 117 4.54 12.62 2.65
C PHE A 117 5.65 11.59 2.87
N SER A 118 5.95 10.76 1.87
CA SER A 118 7.12 9.88 1.89
C SER A 118 8.28 10.53 1.17
N SER A 119 9.48 10.51 1.78
CA SER A 119 10.66 10.99 1.08
C SER A 119 10.98 10.10 -0.13
N VAL A 120 11.63 10.68 -1.15
CA VAL A 120 12.01 9.95 -2.37
C VAL A 120 12.90 8.75 -2.06
N GLU A 121 13.76 8.88 -1.03
CA GLU A 121 14.67 7.83 -0.59
C GLU A 121 13.91 6.64 0.01
N ALA A 122 12.80 6.89 0.71
CA ALA A 122 11.98 5.84 1.34
C ALA A 122 11.07 5.11 0.32
N GLN A 123 10.74 5.74 -0.80
CA GLN A 123 9.75 5.24 -1.75
C GLN A 123 10.12 3.87 -2.33
N ALA A 124 11.39 3.62 -2.64
CA ALA A 124 11.83 2.34 -3.20
C ALA A 124 11.54 1.16 -2.25
N ASP A 125 11.81 1.34 -0.96
CA ASP A 125 11.56 0.32 0.07
C ASP A 125 10.05 0.15 0.33
N ILE A 126 9.29 1.24 0.32
CA ILE A 126 7.83 1.21 0.44
C ILE A 126 7.23 0.42 -0.73
N ILE A 127 7.56 0.77 -1.98
CA ILE A 127 7.06 0.10 -3.18
C ILE A 127 7.31 -1.41 -3.08
N LYS A 128 8.53 -1.82 -2.79
CA LYS A 128 8.91 -3.23 -2.69
C LYS A 128 8.20 -3.95 -1.54
N SER A 129 8.20 -3.36 -0.34
CA SER A 129 7.64 -4.02 0.86
C SER A 129 6.13 -4.13 0.81
N TRP A 130 5.44 -3.17 0.20
CA TRP A 130 3.99 -3.13 0.06
C TRP A 130 3.48 -3.67 -1.28
N ARG A 131 4.39 -4.08 -2.19
CA ARG A 131 4.06 -4.62 -3.52
C ARG A 131 3.25 -3.64 -4.37
N LEU A 132 3.77 -2.42 -4.50
CA LEU A 132 3.16 -1.34 -5.26
C LEU A 132 3.77 -1.19 -6.67
N GLU A 133 4.47 -2.21 -7.17
CA GLU A 133 5.15 -2.17 -8.47
C GLU A 133 4.17 -2.04 -9.64
N GLU A 134 2.94 -2.56 -9.48
CA GLU A 134 1.89 -2.52 -10.52
C GLU A 134 0.88 -1.40 -10.30
N GLY A 135 0.98 -0.65 -9.22
CA GLY A 135 0.09 0.48 -8.90
C GLY A 135 -0.03 0.74 -7.41
N TYR A 136 -0.72 1.82 -7.09
CA TYR A 136 -1.01 2.18 -5.70
C TYR A 136 -2.25 1.46 -5.20
N HIS A 137 -2.19 1.00 -3.95
CA HIS A 137 -3.25 0.25 -3.29
C HIS A 137 -3.57 0.82 -1.92
N SER A 138 -4.75 0.46 -1.41
CA SER A 138 -5.16 0.71 -0.03
C SER A 138 -5.27 -0.60 0.72
N PHE A 139 -4.82 -0.61 1.97
CA PHE A 139 -4.77 -1.80 2.83
C PHE A 139 -5.57 -1.55 4.10
N LEU A 140 -6.56 -2.39 4.37
CA LEU A 140 -7.26 -2.38 5.64
C LEU A 140 -6.54 -3.30 6.62
N LEU A 141 -6.10 -2.74 7.74
CA LEU A 141 -5.40 -3.43 8.81
C LEU A 141 -6.33 -3.57 10.02
N ASP A 142 -6.29 -4.74 10.66
CA ASP A 142 -6.94 -4.92 11.96
C ASP A 142 -6.11 -4.32 13.12
N ALA A 143 -6.67 -4.35 14.32
CA ALA A 143 -6.03 -3.84 15.54
C ALA A 143 -4.68 -4.51 15.87
N GLN A 144 -4.40 -5.69 15.33
CA GLN A 144 -3.15 -6.42 15.45
C GLN A 144 -2.14 -6.07 14.35
N GLY A 145 -2.56 -5.25 13.38
CA GLY A 145 -1.76 -4.86 12.21
C GLY A 145 -1.67 -5.96 11.15
N VAL A 146 -2.67 -6.84 11.07
CA VAL A 146 -2.81 -7.83 10.00
C VAL A 146 -3.63 -7.23 8.87
N ILE A 147 -3.21 -7.42 7.63
CA ILE A 147 -3.93 -6.99 6.44
C ILE A 147 -5.17 -7.87 6.27
N ILE A 148 -6.36 -7.29 6.36
CA ILE A 148 -7.64 -8.00 6.24
C ILE A 148 -8.38 -7.73 4.92
N ALA A 149 -8.03 -6.65 4.22
CA ALA A 149 -8.50 -6.39 2.86
C ALA A 149 -7.52 -5.51 2.08
N VAL A 150 -7.56 -5.60 0.75
CA VAL A 150 -6.87 -4.72 -0.19
C VAL A 150 -7.93 -4.02 -1.03
N ASP A 151 -7.78 -2.71 -1.25
CA ASP A 151 -8.72 -1.83 -1.96
C ASP A 151 -10.18 -2.02 -1.51
N PRO A 152 -10.46 -1.91 -0.19
CA PRO A 152 -11.77 -2.22 0.35
C PRO A 152 -12.84 -1.31 -0.23
N ASP A 153 -13.99 -1.89 -0.56
CA ASP A 153 -15.18 -1.11 -0.91
C ASP A 153 -15.88 -0.53 0.34
N GLU A 154 -16.85 0.34 0.14
CA GLU A 154 -17.59 0.97 1.25
C GLU A 154 -18.36 -0.05 2.11
N ARG A 155 -18.77 -1.18 1.52
CA ARG A 155 -19.48 -2.24 2.25
C ARG A 155 -18.54 -2.95 3.23
N THR A 156 -17.34 -3.24 2.77
CA THR A 156 -16.28 -3.83 3.62
C THR A 156 -15.96 -2.92 4.80
N LEU A 157 -15.80 -1.61 4.56
CA LEU A 157 -15.53 -0.63 5.60
C LEU A 157 -16.71 -0.47 6.58
N ALA A 158 -17.96 -0.54 6.10
CA ALA A 158 -19.16 -0.43 6.94
C ALA A 158 -19.41 -1.68 7.82
N GLN A 159 -18.74 -2.80 7.56
CA GLN A 159 -18.86 -4.02 8.38
C GLN A 159 -17.87 -4.08 9.54
N LEU A 160 -16.97 -3.10 9.67
CA LEU A 160 -16.08 -2.98 10.83
C LEU A 160 -16.86 -2.58 12.07
N HIS A 161 -16.56 -3.23 13.19
CA HIS A 161 -17.22 -3.03 14.49
C HIS A 161 -16.18 -2.66 15.55
#